data_f61bd7120630f2884510200a10d33f2e
#
_entry.id   f61bd7120630f2884510200a10d33f2e
#
_cell.length_a   1.000
_cell.length_b   1.000
_cell.length_c   1.000
_cell.angle_alpha   90.00
_cell.angle_beta   90.00
_cell.angle_gamma   90.00
#
_symmetry.space_group_name_H-M   'P 1'
#
loop_
_entity.id
_entity.type
_entity.pdbx_description
1 polymer ?
#
loop_
_entity_poly.entity_id
_entity_poly.type
_entity_poly.pdbx_seq_one_letter_code
_entity_poly.pdbx_strand_id
1 'polypeptide(L)'
;PAAIAALTPSDSATYVNGNTVSAQQPAQATYTDSVNDGIWTFKGYDAASAVVNKADVSFVGKWTFEANKYQATYRFESETAGQALPAAIAALTPSDSARYVNGASVSAQQPSQTTYTDAVNDGTWTFKGYDAANAVVNKSDVAFVGKWAFEANKYQASYRFESETAGQALPAAIAALTPSDSATYVNGASVSAQQPSQITYTDTVNDGTWTFKGYDAANAVVNKSDVAFVGKWAFEAKQAPSPQPQPQPEPAPQPEPAPQPEPEPQPKPAPQPEPAPQPKPEPQPEPAPQPQPVPKPQPQPSPVPPVTPEVKPTQETDSAAKVQTDQLAKKPESKPVPNAKSAVPTPAGDKTKQATLPNTGSTAPVSIVGATTSALLAGLGFMILGHKRKDDEA
;
A
#
# COMPACT_ATOMS: atom_id res chain seq x y z
N PRO A 1 53.60 -9.41 4.61
CA PRO A 1 53.90 -8.36 3.62
C PRO A 1 55.32 -7.82 3.74
N ALA A 2 55.94 -7.38 2.64
CA ALA A 2 57.27 -6.79 2.62
C ALA A 2 57.37 -5.56 3.58
N ALA A 3 56.29 -4.81 3.73
CA ALA A 3 56.23 -3.68 4.64
C ALA A 3 56.47 -4.07 6.12
N ILE A 4 55.99 -5.25 6.54
CA ILE A 4 56.23 -5.76 7.90
C ILE A 4 57.68 -6.18 8.06
N ALA A 5 58.26 -6.79 7.05
CA ALA A 5 59.70 -7.14 7.06
C ALA A 5 60.59 -5.90 7.23
N ALA A 6 60.17 -4.77 6.65
CA ALA A 6 60.89 -3.48 6.83
C ALA A 6 60.78 -2.89 8.25
N LEU A 7 59.87 -3.40 9.10
CA LEU A 7 59.78 -3.00 10.49
C LEU A 7 60.70 -3.80 11.43
N THR A 8 61.44 -4.78 10.91
CA THR A 8 62.37 -5.59 11.68
C THR A 8 63.47 -4.68 12.22
N PRO A 9 63.66 -4.60 13.53
CA PRO A 9 64.76 -3.82 14.13
C PRO A 9 66.09 -4.36 13.68
N SER A 10 67.05 -3.51 13.55
CA SER A 10 68.45 -3.86 13.36
C SER A 10 69.25 -3.47 14.62
N ASP A 11 70.07 -4.39 15.07
CA ASP A 11 71.00 -4.13 16.15
C ASP A 11 72.43 -4.26 15.59
N SER A 12 73.15 -3.18 15.61
CA SER A 12 74.58 -3.13 15.16
C SER A 12 75.56 -3.21 16.33
N ALA A 13 75.07 -3.37 17.57
CA ALA A 13 75.92 -3.50 18.74
C ALA A 13 76.63 -4.88 18.73
N THR A 14 77.86 -4.89 19.26
CA THR A 14 78.63 -6.09 19.47
C THR A 14 78.58 -6.48 20.97
N TYR A 15 78.41 -7.75 21.22
CA TYR A 15 78.23 -8.29 22.56
C TYR A 15 79.29 -9.31 22.84
N VAL A 16 79.78 -9.35 24.09
CA VAL A 16 80.71 -10.38 24.52
C VAL A 16 79.97 -11.63 25.04
N ASN A 17 80.67 -12.76 25.01
CA ASN A 17 80.11 -14.00 25.55
C ASN A 17 79.68 -13.86 26.98
N GLY A 18 78.46 -14.30 27.33
CA GLY A 18 77.84 -14.15 28.63
C GLY A 18 76.94 -12.91 28.76
N ASN A 19 76.97 -11.95 27.84
CA ASN A 19 76.02 -10.83 27.86
C ASN A 19 74.62 -11.27 27.59
N THR A 20 73.65 -10.63 28.26
CA THR A 20 72.20 -10.76 27.98
C THR A 20 71.82 -9.69 26.99
N VAL A 21 71.24 -10.07 25.87
CA VAL A 21 70.65 -9.17 24.84
C VAL A 21 69.15 -9.24 24.94
N SER A 22 68.49 -8.08 24.98
CA SER A 22 67.01 -7.99 24.97
C SER A 22 66.51 -7.76 23.54
N ALA A 23 65.41 -8.43 23.19
CA ALA A 23 64.78 -8.22 21.90
C ALA A 23 64.27 -6.79 21.76
N GLN A 24 64.63 -6.13 20.66
CA GLN A 24 64.22 -4.77 20.33
C GLN A 24 62.82 -4.79 19.71
N GLN A 25 61.91 -3.92 20.21
CA GLN A 25 60.57 -3.83 19.66
C GLN A 25 60.57 -3.22 18.24
N PRO A 26 59.69 -3.66 17.36
CA PRO A 26 59.55 -3.00 16.05
C PRO A 26 59.05 -1.57 16.25
N ALA A 27 59.39 -0.67 15.29
CA ALA A 27 59.01 0.72 15.29
C ALA A 27 57.45 0.92 15.37
N GLN A 28 56.73 -0.05 14.86
CA GLN A 28 55.26 -0.10 14.89
C GLN A 28 54.81 -1.50 15.31
N ALA A 29 53.90 -1.59 16.25
CA ALA A 29 53.30 -2.85 16.70
C ALA A 29 52.09 -3.27 15.87
N THR A 30 51.58 -2.38 14.97
CA THR A 30 50.47 -2.65 14.10
C THR A 30 50.80 -2.17 12.69
N TYR A 31 50.28 -2.88 11.67
CA TYR A 31 50.38 -2.49 10.28
C TYR A 31 49.07 -2.71 9.56
N THR A 32 48.53 -1.66 8.92
CA THR A 32 47.30 -1.74 8.12
C THR A 32 47.63 -2.27 6.75
N ASP A 33 47.10 -3.44 6.40
CA ASP A 33 47.28 -4.10 5.11
C ASP A 33 46.09 -3.76 4.22
N SER A 34 46.22 -2.70 3.43
CA SER A 34 45.14 -2.27 2.52
C SER A 34 44.92 -3.22 1.34
N VAL A 35 45.90 -4.08 1.02
CA VAL A 35 45.81 -5.08 -0.05
C VAL A 35 44.92 -6.24 0.40
N ASN A 36 45.26 -6.83 1.56
CA ASN A 36 44.52 -7.96 2.13
C ASN A 36 43.35 -7.51 3.03
N ASP A 37 43.14 -6.20 3.17
CA ASP A 37 42.04 -5.59 3.92
C ASP A 37 41.98 -6.06 5.37
N GLY A 38 42.98 -5.66 6.14
CA GLY A 38 43.06 -6.05 7.54
C GLY A 38 44.25 -5.41 8.27
N ILE A 39 44.46 -5.88 9.49
CA ILE A 39 45.49 -5.34 10.36
C ILE A 39 46.39 -6.48 10.84
N TRP A 40 47.69 -6.28 10.67
CA TRP A 40 48.70 -7.10 11.31
C TRP A 40 49.04 -6.53 12.68
N THR A 41 49.10 -7.38 13.67
CA THR A 41 49.47 -7.02 15.05
C THR A 41 50.67 -7.83 15.51
N PHE A 42 51.72 -7.16 15.98
CA PHE A 42 52.86 -7.79 16.56
C PHE A 42 52.48 -8.47 17.90
N LYS A 43 52.83 -9.73 18.05
CA LYS A 43 52.50 -10.53 19.27
C LYS A 43 53.72 -10.77 20.16
N GLY A 44 54.85 -10.22 19.81
CA GLY A 44 56.11 -10.40 20.53
C GLY A 44 57.09 -11.29 19.83
N TYR A 45 58.24 -11.38 20.41
CA TYR A 45 59.30 -12.31 19.99
C TYR A 45 59.14 -13.66 20.69
N ASP A 46 59.79 -14.68 20.14
CA ASP A 46 59.94 -16.03 20.70
C ASP A 46 60.59 -16.01 22.07
N ALA A 47 61.51 -15.05 22.30
CA ALA A 47 62.16 -14.77 23.59
C ALA A 47 62.27 -13.25 23.82
N ALA A 48 62.07 -12.80 25.04
CA ALA A 48 62.26 -11.39 25.39
C ALA A 48 63.73 -11.01 25.51
N SER A 49 64.62 -11.95 25.82
CA SER A 49 66.06 -11.81 25.89
C SER A 49 66.76 -13.16 25.67
N ALA A 50 67.99 -13.11 25.26
CA ALA A 50 68.85 -14.30 25.11
C ALA A 50 70.27 -13.99 25.57
N VAL A 51 71.00 -15.01 26.10
CA VAL A 51 72.41 -14.90 26.51
C VAL A 51 73.29 -15.28 25.33
N VAL A 52 74.26 -14.42 25.01
CA VAL A 52 75.29 -14.71 23.99
C VAL A 52 76.14 -15.86 24.47
N ASN A 53 76.13 -17.00 23.76
CA ASN A 53 76.90 -18.20 24.05
C ASN A 53 77.77 -18.59 22.83
N LYS A 54 78.85 -17.87 22.64
CA LYS A 54 79.86 -18.13 21.58
C LYS A 54 79.24 -18.14 20.15
N ALA A 55 78.03 -17.55 20.00
CA ALA A 55 77.28 -17.49 18.76
C ALA A 55 76.39 -16.24 18.78
N ASP A 56 76.02 -15.78 17.58
CA ASP A 56 75.04 -14.68 17.42
C ASP A 56 73.67 -15.12 18.02
N VAL A 57 72.95 -14.17 18.57
CA VAL A 57 71.57 -14.38 19.06
C VAL A 57 70.61 -13.82 18.00
N SER A 58 69.50 -14.50 17.81
CA SER A 58 68.43 -14.08 16.91
C SER A 58 67.08 -14.13 17.64
N PHE A 59 66.22 -13.22 17.31
CA PHE A 59 64.85 -13.14 17.84
C PHE A 59 63.86 -13.22 16.68
N VAL A 60 62.85 -14.14 16.77
CA VAL A 60 61.84 -14.30 15.76
C VAL A 60 60.54 -13.62 16.23
N GLY A 61 60.20 -12.50 15.59
CA GLY A 61 58.97 -11.76 15.85
C GLY A 61 57.78 -12.40 15.20
N LYS A 62 56.69 -12.52 15.95
CA LYS A 62 55.40 -13.10 15.47
C LYS A 62 54.39 -12.01 15.21
N TRP A 63 53.73 -12.09 14.07
CA TRP A 63 52.65 -11.18 13.67
C TRP A 63 51.39 -12.01 13.38
N THR A 64 50.20 -11.51 13.80
CA THR A 64 48.92 -12.07 13.46
C THR A 64 48.15 -11.10 12.59
N PHE A 65 47.47 -11.65 11.59
CA PHE A 65 46.59 -10.91 10.71
C PHE A 65 45.14 -11.06 11.15
N GLU A 66 44.41 -9.94 11.19
CA GLU A 66 42.98 -9.94 11.37
C GLU A 66 42.34 -9.15 10.21
N ALA A 67 41.50 -9.83 9.43
CA ALA A 67 40.77 -9.21 8.34
C ALA A 67 39.67 -8.27 8.86
N ASN A 68 39.47 -7.16 8.17
CA ASN A 68 38.34 -6.28 8.38
C ASN A 68 37.03 -7.03 8.12
N LYS A 69 36.02 -6.67 8.88
CA LYS A 69 34.72 -7.35 8.82
C LYS A 69 33.60 -6.36 8.54
N TYR A 70 32.73 -6.75 7.65
CA TYR A 70 31.63 -5.97 7.12
C TYR A 70 30.29 -6.63 7.41
N GLN A 71 29.19 -5.86 7.27
CA GLN A 71 27.82 -6.31 7.54
C GLN A 71 26.99 -6.34 6.27
N ALA A 72 25.93 -7.16 6.29
CA ALA A 72 24.83 -7.05 5.36
C ALA A 72 23.67 -6.30 6.04
N THR A 73 23.11 -5.32 5.34
CA THR A 73 21.99 -4.50 5.78
C THR A 73 20.82 -4.66 4.83
N TYR A 74 19.62 -4.51 5.36
CA TYR A 74 18.39 -4.71 4.61
C TYR A 74 17.48 -3.50 4.81
N ARG A 75 16.75 -3.13 3.77
CA ARG A 75 15.66 -2.16 3.85
C ARG A 75 14.58 -2.51 2.83
N PHE A 76 13.36 -2.08 3.08
CA PHE A 76 12.25 -2.24 2.16
C PHE A 76 11.81 -0.89 1.58
N GLU A 77 11.35 -0.93 0.35
CA GLU A 77 10.80 0.21 -0.38
C GLU A 77 9.50 -0.21 -1.10
N SER A 78 8.58 0.74 -1.23
CA SER A 78 7.40 0.57 -2.06
C SER A 78 7.76 0.73 -3.54
N GLU A 79 7.29 -0.20 -4.37
CA GLU A 79 7.32 -0.10 -5.83
C GLU A 79 6.06 0.57 -6.38
N THR A 80 5.01 0.68 -5.56
CA THR A 80 3.75 1.31 -5.96
C THR A 80 3.81 2.81 -5.68
N ALA A 81 3.74 3.61 -6.75
CA ALA A 81 3.80 5.06 -6.65
C ALA A 81 2.67 5.61 -5.75
N GLY A 82 3.00 6.52 -4.84
CA GLY A 82 2.05 7.16 -3.94
C GLY A 82 1.57 6.29 -2.77
N GLN A 83 2.03 5.03 -2.68
CA GLN A 83 1.71 4.13 -1.57
C GLN A 83 2.93 3.96 -0.65
N ALA A 84 2.82 4.42 0.58
CA ALA A 84 3.86 4.21 1.59
C ALA A 84 3.75 2.82 2.20
N LEU A 85 4.90 2.20 2.51
CA LEU A 85 4.91 0.90 3.18
C LEU A 85 4.34 1.00 4.59
N PRO A 86 3.42 0.11 4.98
CA PRO A 86 2.99 -0.03 6.38
C PRO A 86 4.15 -0.36 7.31
N ALA A 87 4.11 0.16 8.54
CA ALA A 87 5.12 -0.15 9.55
C ALA A 87 5.26 -1.66 9.82
N ALA A 88 4.18 -2.42 9.67
CA ALA A 88 4.18 -3.87 9.80
C ALA A 88 5.10 -4.56 8.77
N ILE A 89 5.15 -4.05 7.53
CA ILE A 89 6.09 -4.57 6.51
C ILE A 89 7.53 -4.17 6.88
N ALA A 90 7.76 -2.95 7.35
CA ALA A 90 9.09 -2.53 7.79
C ALA A 90 9.63 -3.43 8.92
N ALA A 91 8.76 -3.94 9.79
CA ALA A 91 9.12 -4.89 10.84
C ALA A 91 9.51 -6.29 10.34
N LEU A 92 9.21 -6.63 9.07
CA LEU A 92 9.62 -7.89 8.43
C LEU A 92 11.05 -7.83 7.86
N THR A 93 11.72 -6.68 7.97
CA THR A 93 13.09 -6.50 7.48
C THR A 93 14.02 -7.49 8.17
N PRO A 94 14.75 -8.34 7.41
CA PRO A 94 15.70 -9.27 7.99
C PRO A 94 16.83 -8.56 8.73
N SER A 95 17.37 -9.22 9.74
CA SER A 95 18.60 -8.81 10.41
C SER A 95 19.68 -9.85 10.18
N ASP A 96 20.89 -9.40 9.84
CA ASP A 96 22.04 -10.27 9.67
C ASP A 96 23.12 -9.92 10.70
N SER A 97 23.40 -10.85 11.60
CA SER A 97 24.44 -10.72 12.61
C SER A 97 25.80 -11.24 12.14
N ALA A 98 25.87 -11.85 10.98
CA ALA A 98 27.13 -12.37 10.41
C ALA A 98 28.09 -11.24 10.09
N ARG A 99 29.38 -11.57 10.08
CA ARG A 99 30.46 -10.68 9.72
C ARG A 99 31.21 -11.29 8.54
N TYR A 100 31.36 -10.51 7.50
CA TYR A 100 31.91 -10.92 6.23
C TYR A 100 33.25 -10.27 5.99
N VAL A 101 34.18 -10.98 5.38
CA VAL A 101 35.47 -10.42 4.95
C VAL A 101 35.37 -9.92 3.52
N ASN A 102 36.30 -9.10 3.12
CA ASN A 102 36.42 -8.64 1.74
C ASN A 102 36.50 -9.82 0.76
N GLY A 103 35.76 -9.74 -0.33
CA GLY A 103 35.63 -10.80 -1.35
C GLY A 103 34.58 -11.87 -1.02
N ALA A 104 33.97 -11.85 0.16
CA ALA A 104 32.88 -12.78 0.49
C ALA A 104 31.62 -12.48 -0.31
N SER A 105 30.97 -13.52 -0.82
CA SER A 105 29.64 -13.43 -1.42
C SER A 105 28.56 -13.57 -0.34
N VAL A 106 27.62 -12.63 -0.31
CA VAL A 106 26.50 -12.62 0.63
C VAL A 106 25.21 -12.75 -0.16
N SER A 107 24.37 -13.72 0.22
CA SER A 107 23.02 -13.89 -0.35
C SER A 107 21.99 -13.12 0.46
N ALA A 108 21.06 -12.47 -0.24
CA ALA A 108 19.97 -11.75 0.40
C ALA A 108 19.05 -12.70 1.19
N GLN A 109 18.78 -12.38 2.46
CA GLN A 109 17.88 -13.14 3.31
C GLN A 109 16.43 -12.74 3.01
N GLN A 110 15.56 -13.75 2.81
CA GLN A 110 14.14 -13.50 2.56
C GLN A 110 13.44 -12.95 3.82
N PRO A 111 12.44 -12.07 3.66
CA PRO A 111 11.59 -11.69 4.77
C PRO A 111 10.80 -12.90 5.28
N SER A 112 10.37 -12.85 6.54
CA SER A 112 9.58 -13.92 7.15
C SER A 112 8.20 -14.11 6.51
N GLN A 113 7.69 -13.09 5.81
CA GLN A 113 6.46 -13.12 5.04
C GLN A 113 6.69 -12.40 3.71
N THR A 114 6.11 -12.92 2.65
CA THR A 114 6.19 -12.33 1.30
C THR A 114 4.89 -11.67 0.86
N THR A 115 3.84 -11.73 1.67
CA THR A 115 2.55 -11.06 1.47
C THR A 115 2.08 -10.42 2.78
N TYR A 116 1.39 -9.29 2.68
CA TYR A 116 0.79 -8.59 3.81
C TYR A 116 -0.55 -8.01 3.41
N THR A 117 -1.63 -8.36 4.14
CA THR A 117 -2.96 -7.79 3.93
C THR A 117 -3.06 -6.45 4.63
N ASP A 118 -3.28 -5.40 3.86
CA ASP A 118 -3.45 -4.02 4.35
C ASP A 118 -4.93 -3.70 4.48
N ALA A 119 -5.47 -3.91 5.67
CA ALA A 119 -6.87 -3.62 5.95
C ALA A 119 -7.19 -2.12 5.95
N VAL A 120 -6.21 -1.25 6.11
CA VAL A 120 -6.39 0.21 6.09
C VAL A 120 -6.61 0.68 4.66
N ASN A 121 -5.68 0.33 3.75
CA ASN A 121 -5.73 0.73 2.35
C ASN A 121 -6.53 -0.26 1.49
N ASP A 122 -7.10 -1.31 2.11
CA ASP A 122 -7.94 -2.30 1.46
C ASP A 122 -7.26 -2.97 0.26
N GLY A 123 -6.22 -3.72 0.54
CA GLY A 123 -5.46 -4.42 -0.48
C GLY A 123 -4.39 -5.34 0.07
N THR A 124 -3.52 -5.80 -0.80
CA THR A 124 -2.46 -6.74 -0.46
C THR A 124 -1.12 -6.24 -0.97
N TRP A 125 -0.15 -6.23 -0.10
CA TRP A 125 1.25 -6.03 -0.44
C TRP A 125 1.91 -7.37 -0.75
N THR A 126 2.71 -7.40 -1.80
CA THR A 126 3.48 -8.57 -2.22
C THR A 126 4.94 -8.19 -2.36
N PHE A 127 5.83 -8.98 -1.74
CA PHE A 127 7.27 -8.84 -1.90
C PHE A 127 7.69 -9.26 -3.31
N LYS A 128 8.39 -8.39 -4.01
CA LYS A 128 8.84 -8.60 -5.40
C LYS A 128 10.28 -9.08 -5.50
N GLY A 129 10.99 -9.11 -4.38
CA GLY A 129 12.39 -9.50 -4.32
C GLY A 129 13.30 -8.34 -3.94
N TYR A 130 14.58 -8.63 -3.90
CA TYR A 130 15.63 -7.63 -3.69
C TYR A 130 16.18 -7.13 -5.03
N ASP A 131 16.79 -5.95 -5.01
CA ASP A 131 17.54 -5.37 -6.13
C ASP A 131 18.65 -6.31 -6.63
N ALA A 132 19.23 -7.10 -5.73
CA ALA A 132 20.19 -8.15 -6.04
C ALA A 132 19.95 -9.37 -5.13
N ALA A 133 20.04 -10.57 -5.70
CA ALA A 133 19.96 -11.82 -4.94
C ALA A 133 21.24 -12.08 -4.13
N ASN A 134 22.40 -11.60 -4.62
CA ASN A 134 23.70 -11.74 -3.98
C ASN A 134 24.51 -10.47 -4.19
N ALA A 135 25.38 -10.18 -3.25
CA ALA A 135 26.35 -9.08 -3.35
C ALA A 135 27.74 -9.56 -2.88
N VAL A 136 28.80 -8.99 -3.46
CA VAL A 136 30.16 -9.27 -3.03
C VAL A 136 30.66 -8.13 -2.16
N VAL A 137 31.19 -8.47 -0.99
CA VAL A 137 31.79 -7.49 -0.07
C VAL A 137 33.06 -6.91 -0.74
N ASN A 138 33.09 -5.62 -0.91
CA ASN A 138 34.20 -4.88 -1.50
C ASN A 138 34.68 -3.77 -0.55
N LYS A 139 35.34 -4.19 0.54
CA LYS A 139 35.85 -3.31 1.59
C LYS A 139 34.81 -2.33 2.16
N SER A 140 33.54 -2.74 2.12
CA SER A 140 32.40 -1.98 2.64
C SER A 140 31.25 -2.93 2.97
N ASP A 141 30.34 -2.46 3.80
CA ASP A 141 29.08 -3.14 4.05
C ASP A 141 28.30 -3.30 2.74
N VAL A 142 27.50 -4.37 2.64
CA VAL A 142 26.56 -4.60 1.53
C VAL A 142 25.15 -4.26 1.98
N ALA A 143 24.34 -3.72 1.05
CA ALA A 143 22.97 -3.34 1.33
C ALA A 143 22.04 -4.01 0.31
N PHE A 144 20.93 -4.57 0.80
CA PHE A 144 19.88 -5.15 -0.03
C PHE A 144 18.60 -4.32 0.11
N VAL A 145 18.04 -3.92 -1.02
CA VAL A 145 16.80 -3.14 -1.08
C VAL A 145 15.68 -4.05 -1.59
N GLY A 146 14.78 -4.44 -0.69
CA GLY A 146 13.62 -5.26 -1.04
C GLY A 146 12.45 -4.40 -1.51
N LYS A 147 11.82 -4.82 -2.59
CA LYS A 147 10.69 -4.12 -3.21
C LYS A 147 9.36 -4.78 -2.85
N TRP A 148 8.38 -3.98 -2.50
CA TRP A 148 7.01 -4.40 -2.23
C TRP A 148 6.04 -3.66 -3.12
N ALA A 149 5.13 -4.39 -3.76
CA ALA A 149 4.07 -3.83 -4.58
C ALA A 149 2.71 -3.99 -3.89
N PHE A 150 1.90 -2.93 -3.91
CA PHE A 150 0.54 -2.92 -3.41
C PHE A 150 -0.46 -3.16 -4.53
N GLU A 151 -1.43 -4.01 -4.29
CA GLU A 151 -2.60 -4.20 -5.14
C GLU A 151 -3.87 -4.01 -4.30
N ALA A 152 -4.69 -3.02 -4.69
CA ALA A 152 -5.97 -2.76 -4.04
C ALA A 152 -7.00 -3.86 -4.36
N ASN A 153 -7.84 -4.20 -3.39
CA ASN A 153 -9.00 -5.05 -3.61
C ASN A 153 -9.95 -4.41 -4.61
N LYS A 154 -10.62 -5.26 -5.39
CA LYS A 154 -11.53 -4.84 -6.45
C LYS A 154 -12.93 -5.37 -6.18
N TYR A 155 -13.91 -4.53 -6.45
CA TYR A 155 -15.33 -4.75 -6.22
C TYR A 155 -16.11 -4.53 -7.50
N GLN A 156 -17.33 -5.05 -7.56
CA GLN A 156 -18.20 -4.96 -8.72
C GLN A 156 -19.48 -4.17 -8.42
N ALA A 157 -20.12 -3.65 -9.47
CA ALA A 157 -21.46 -3.13 -9.42
C ALA A 157 -22.44 -4.15 -10.01
N SER A 158 -23.54 -4.36 -9.33
CA SER A 158 -24.62 -5.25 -9.76
C SER A 158 -25.94 -4.49 -9.85
N TYR A 159 -26.81 -4.99 -10.72
CA TYR A 159 -28.11 -4.36 -11.00
C TYR A 159 -29.20 -5.39 -10.91
N ARG A 160 -30.37 -4.97 -10.40
CA ARG A 160 -31.60 -5.75 -10.44
C ARG A 160 -32.81 -4.85 -10.56
N PHE A 161 -33.90 -5.38 -11.10
CA PHE A 161 -35.15 -4.65 -11.20
C PHE A 161 -36.20 -5.24 -10.29
N GLU A 162 -37.08 -4.38 -9.77
CA GLU A 162 -38.22 -4.73 -8.95
C GLU A 162 -39.47 -3.97 -9.41
N SER A 163 -40.60 -4.60 -9.25
CA SER A 163 -41.89 -3.92 -9.44
C SER A 163 -42.20 -3.01 -8.25
N GLU A 164 -42.61 -1.77 -8.54
CA GLU A 164 -43.17 -0.84 -7.55
C GLU A 164 -44.69 -0.98 -7.44
N THR A 165 -45.34 -1.67 -8.43
CA THR A 165 -46.79 -1.87 -8.45
C THR A 165 -47.14 -3.14 -7.68
N ALA A 166 -47.86 -2.99 -6.58
CA ALA A 166 -48.27 -4.11 -5.75
C ALA A 166 -49.07 -5.15 -6.56
N GLY A 167 -48.74 -6.43 -6.37
CA GLY A 167 -49.38 -7.54 -7.06
C GLY A 167 -49.04 -7.73 -8.54
N GLN A 168 -48.21 -6.88 -9.12
CA GLN A 168 -47.76 -6.98 -10.51
C GLN A 168 -46.30 -7.46 -10.56
N ALA A 169 -46.09 -8.65 -11.11
CA ALA A 169 -44.75 -9.17 -11.33
C ALA A 169 -44.10 -8.58 -12.59
N LEU A 170 -42.80 -8.31 -12.56
CA LEU A 170 -42.08 -7.83 -13.72
C LEU A 170 -42.06 -8.89 -14.85
N PRO A 171 -42.39 -8.52 -16.08
CA PRO A 171 -42.20 -9.38 -17.25
C PRO A 171 -40.70 -9.76 -17.42
N ALA A 172 -40.45 -10.98 -17.90
CA ALA A 172 -39.08 -11.44 -18.17
C ALA A 172 -38.33 -10.52 -19.16
N ALA A 173 -39.08 -9.88 -20.09
CA ALA A 173 -38.53 -8.92 -21.03
C ALA A 173 -37.91 -7.69 -20.33
N ILE A 174 -38.50 -7.21 -19.23
CA ILE A 174 -37.93 -6.12 -18.43
C ILE A 174 -36.69 -6.60 -17.67
N ALA A 175 -36.72 -7.83 -17.15
CA ALA A 175 -35.53 -8.40 -16.49
C ALA A 175 -34.34 -8.49 -17.44
N ALA A 176 -34.59 -8.74 -18.75
CA ALA A 176 -33.54 -8.76 -19.77
C ALA A 176 -32.92 -7.37 -20.09
N LEU A 177 -33.55 -6.27 -19.64
CA LEU A 177 -33.03 -4.91 -19.80
C LEU A 177 -32.05 -4.52 -18.66
N THR A 178 -31.82 -5.43 -17.70
CA THR A 178 -30.89 -5.18 -16.58
C THR A 178 -29.48 -4.90 -17.12
N PRO A 179 -28.88 -3.76 -16.78
CA PRO A 179 -27.52 -3.45 -17.20
C PRO A 179 -26.51 -4.45 -16.65
N SER A 180 -25.43 -4.66 -17.37
CA SER A 180 -24.27 -5.40 -16.88
C SER A 180 -23.09 -4.44 -16.78
N ASP A 181 -22.35 -4.51 -15.67
CA ASP A 181 -21.13 -3.75 -15.47
C ASP A 181 -19.96 -4.70 -15.34
N SER A 182 -19.02 -4.63 -16.28
CA SER A 182 -17.78 -5.42 -16.24
C SER A 182 -16.61 -4.67 -15.61
N ALA A 183 -16.81 -3.40 -15.21
CA ALA A 183 -15.79 -2.61 -14.53
C ALA A 183 -15.55 -3.12 -13.12
N THR A 184 -14.34 -2.91 -12.64
CA THR A 184 -13.98 -3.16 -11.26
C THR A 184 -13.58 -1.88 -10.58
N TYR A 185 -13.95 -1.75 -9.33
CA TYR A 185 -13.83 -0.53 -8.54
C TYR A 185 -13.01 -0.79 -7.28
N VAL A 186 -12.23 0.19 -6.85
CA VAL A 186 -11.51 0.12 -5.57
C VAL A 186 -12.33 0.75 -4.45
N ASN A 187 -12.00 0.44 -3.22
CA ASN A 187 -12.60 1.06 -2.04
C ASN A 187 -12.55 2.60 -2.13
N GLY A 188 -13.65 3.26 -1.81
CA GLY A 188 -13.81 4.71 -1.91
C GLY A 188 -14.21 5.23 -3.30
N ALA A 189 -14.23 4.38 -4.33
CA ALA A 189 -14.69 4.77 -5.66
C ALA A 189 -16.19 5.07 -5.65
N SER A 190 -16.62 6.12 -6.35
CA SER A 190 -18.03 6.42 -6.61
C SER A 190 -18.46 5.75 -7.91
N VAL A 191 -19.53 4.97 -7.84
CA VAL A 191 -20.13 4.26 -8.99
C VAL A 191 -21.48 4.90 -9.28
N SER A 192 -21.71 5.30 -10.54
CA SER A 192 -22.99 5.81 -10.99
C SER A 192 -23.84 4.68 -11.58
N ALA A 193 -25.12 4.67 -11.25
CA ALA A 193 -26.06 3.67 -11.78
C ALA A 193 -26.20 3.81 -13.31
N GLN A 194 -26.02 2.70 -14.02
CA GLN A 194 -26.20 2.63 -15.48
C GLN A 194 -27.68 2.53 -15.82
N GLN A 195 -28.16 3.38 -16.76
CA GLN A 195 -29.53 3.33 -17.19
C GLN A 195 -29.83 2.08 -18.00
N PRO A 196 -31.05 1.50 -17.89
CA PRO A 196 -31.46 0.42 -18.79
C PRO A 196 -31.54 0.93 -20.25
N SER A 197 -31.39 0.03 -21.19
CA SER A 197 -31.49 0.37 -22.63
C SER A 197 -32.86 0.90 -23.05
N GLN A 198 -33.90 0.61 -22.29
CA GLN A 198 -35.26 1.11 -22.46
C GLN A 198 -35.85 1.50 -21.10
N ILE A 199 -36.56 2.60 -21.04
CA ILE A 199 -37.20 3.12 -19.84
C ILE A 199 -38.73 2.91 -19.85
N THR A 200 -39.29 2.39 -20.92
CA THR A 200 -40.70 2.01 -21.05
C THR A 200 -40.82 0.64 -21.74
N TYR A 201 -41.81 -0.15 -21.32
CA TYR A 201 -42.11 -1.44 -21.93
C TYR A 201 -43.63 -1.63 -22.02
N THR A 202 -44.14 -1.92 -23.22
CA THR A 202 -45.57 -2.22 -23.44
C THR A 202 -45.83 -3.69 -23.11
N ASP A 203 -46.67 -3.90 -22.11
CA ASP A 203 -47.11 -5.23 -21.69
C ASP A 203 -48.46 -5.57 -22.36
N THR A 204 -48.38 -6.35 -23.41
CA THR A 204 -49.58 -6.77 -24.18
C THR A 204 -50.37 -7.87 -23.45
N VAL A 205 -49.77 -8.53 -22.48
CA VAL A 205 -50.44 -9.59 -21.70
C VAL A 205 -51.38 -8.98 -20.64
N ASN A 206 -50.90 -7.94 -19.96
CA ASN A 206 -51.64 -7.26 -18.91
C ASN A 206 -52.32 -5.97 -19.41
N ASP A 207 -52.30 -5.69 -20.72
CA ASP A 207 -52.84 -4.50 -21.40
C ASP A 207 -52.45 -3.20 -20.67
N GLY A 208 -51.14 -2.92 -20.63
CA GLY A 208 -50.60 -1.73 -19.98
C GLY A 208 -49.17 -1.41 -20.38
N THR A 209 -48.58 -0.46 -19.63
CA THR A 209 -47.24 0.02 -19.87
C THR A 209 -46.44 0.04 -18.57
N TRP A 210 -45.27 -0.53 -18.60
CA TRP A 210 -44.28 -0.40 -17.54
C TRP A 210 -43.38 0.80 -17.81
N THR A 211 -43.11 1.58 -16.80
CA THR A 211 -42.21 2.74 -16.84
C THR A 211 -41.13 2.61 -15.76
N PHE A 212 -39.88 2.78 -16.16
CA PHE A 212 -38.74 2.81 -15.24
C PHE A 212 -38.78 4.10 -14.41
N LYS A 213 -38.79 3.97 -13.09
CA LYS A 213 -38.88 5.09 -12.14
C LYS A 213 -37.51 5.54 -11.60
N GLY A 214 -36.45 4.82 -11.94
CA GLY A 214 -35.10 5.08 -11.48
C GLY A 214 -34.59 4.01 -10.53
N TYR A 215 -33.36 4.19 -10.08
CA TYR A 215 -32.74 3.35 -9.08
C TYR A 215 -32.97 3.91 -7.68
N ASP A 216 -32.84 3.06 -6.66
CA ASP A 216 -32.83 3.41 -5.25
C ASP A 216 -31.78 4.48 -4.92
N ALA A 217 -30.64 4.46 -5.64
CA ALA A 217 -29.61 5.48 -5.59
C ALA A 217 -29.05 5.76 -6.98
N ALA A 218 -28.79 7.04 -7.31
CA ALA A 218 -28.14 7.41 -8.56
C ALA A 218 -26.63 7.08 -8.56
N ASN A 219 -26.03 7.10 -7.37
CA ASN A 219 -24.61 6.79 -7.16
C ASN A 219 -24.46 6.01 -5.84
N ALA A 220 -23.44 5.16 -5.79
CA ALA A 220 -23.03 4.47 -4.58
C ALA A 220 -21.52 4.56 -4.40
N VAL A 221 -21.05 4.59 -3.16
CA VAL A 221 -19.61 4.56 -2.85
C VAL A 221 -19.24 3.14 -2.45
N VAL A 222 -18.22 2.59 -3.08
CA VAL A 222 -17.65 1.29 -2.70
C VAL A 222 -17.05 1.38 -1.31
N ASN A 223 -17.53 0.54 -0.41
CA ASN A 223 -17.07 0.47 0.98
C ASN A 223 -16.67 -0.97 1.32
N LYS A 224 -15.52 -1.39 0.78
CA LYS A 224 -14.96 -2.74 0.96
C LYS A 224 -15.94 -3.88 0.64
N SER A 225 -16.85 -3.62 -0.27
CA SER A 225 -17.88 -4.56 -0.73
C SER A 225 -18.40 -4.15 -2.09
N ASP A 226 -18.98 -5.09 -2.81
CA ASP A 226 -19.72 -4.82 -4.03
C ASP A 226 -20.88 -3.86 -3.78
N VAL A 227 -21.25 -3.07 -4.78
CA VAL A 227 -22.40 -2.19 -4.75
C VAL A 227 -23.54 -2.79 -5.58
N ALA A 228 -24.77 -2.57 -5.14
CA ALA A 228 -25.96 -3.06 -5.83
C ALA A 228 -26.95 -1.91 -6.05
N PHE A 229 -27.50 -1.84 -7.26
CA PHE A 229 -28.52 -0.87 -7.64
C PHE A 229 -29.84 -1.59 -7.90
N VAL A 230 -30.91 -1.13 -7.26
CA VAL A 230 -32.25 -1.67 -7.42
C VAL A 230 -33.11 -0.69 -8.20
N GLY A 231 -33.36 -1.03 -9.46
CA GLY A 231 -34.23 -0.23 -10.33
C GLY A 231 -35.69 -0.56 -10.13
N LYS A 232 -36.51 0.46 -10.06
CA LYS A 232 -37.95 0.35 -9.85
C LYS A 232 -38.72 0.56 -11.14
N TRP A 233 -39.70 -0.31 -11.39
CA TRP A 233 -40.61 -0.22 -12.51
C TRP A 233 -42.04 -0.15 -12.02
N ALA A 234 -42.81 0.81 -12.53
CA ALA A 234 -44.27 0.93 -12.23
C ALA A 234 -45.08 0.54 -13.45
N PHE A 235 -46.14 -0.24 -13.22
CA PHE A 235 -47.11 -0.63 -14.21
C PHE A 235 -48.32 0.30 -14.18
N GLU A 236 -48.74 0.74 -15.35
CA GLU A 236 -50.00 1.49 -15.59
C GLU A 236 -50.83 0.73 -16.61
N ALA A 237 -52.03 0.28 -16.16
CA ALA A 237 -52.98 -0.37 -17.04
C ALA A 237 -53.55 0.62 -18.06
N LYS A 238 -53.74 0.16 -19.29
CA LYS A 238 -54.42 0.96 -20.32
C LYS A 238 -55.87 1.19 -19.90
N GLN A 239 -56.22 2.47 -19.77
CA GLN A 239 -57.60 2.82 -19.48
C GLN A 239 -58.55 2.34 -20.58
N ALA A 240 -59.59 1.58 -20.17
CA ALA A 240 -60.66 1.30 -21.11
C ALA A 240 -61.24 2.63 -21.63
N PRO A 241 -61.57 2.73 -22.91
CA PRO A 241 -62.21 3.92 -23.41
C PRO A 241 -63.46 4.22 -22.55
N SER A 242 -63.57 5.44 -22.07
CA SER A 242 -64.78 5.87 -21.34
C SER A 242 -65.99 5.49 -22.18
N PRO A 243 -67.02 4.84 -21.60
CA PRO A 243 -68.24 4.56 -22.35
C PRO A 243 -68.74 5.87 -22.97
N GLN A 244 -68.84 5.84 -24.31
CA GLN A 244 -69.37 6.98 -25.03
C GLN A 244 -70.75 7.29 -24.43
N PRO A 245 -71.06 8.55 -24.12
CA PRO A 245 -72.39 8.87 -23.58
C PRO A 245 -73.43 8.29 -24.54
N GLN A 246 -74.33 7.43 -24.02
CA GLN A 246 -75.45 6.97 -24.78
C GLN A 246 -76.20 8.19 -25.30
N PRO A 247 -76.61 8.19 -26.58
CA PRO A 247 -77.44 9.28 -27.11
C PRO A 247 -78.63 9.44 -26.15
N GLN A 248 -78.78 10.63 -25.61
CA GLN A 248 -79.92 10.97 -24.79
C GLN A 248 -81.20 10.73 -25.59
N PRO A 249 -82.23 10.05 -25.08
CA PRO A 249 -83.46 9.90 -25.77
C PRO A 249 -83.99 11.26 -26.22
N GLU A 250 -84.35 11.34 -27.48
CA GLU A 250 -84.98 12.55 -28.05
C GLU A 250 -86.13 13.00 -27.15
N PRO A 251 -86.22 14.28 -26.75
CA PRO A 251 -87.30 14.76 -25.93
C PRO A 251 -88.63 14.55 -26.67
N ALA A 252 -89.62 13.96 -25.98
CA ALA A 252 -90.96 13.84 -26.52
C ALA A 252 -91.46 15.20 -27.02
N PRO A 253 -92.20 15.25 -28.15
CA PRO A 253 -92.78 16.50 -28.65
C PRO A 253 -93.65 17.19 -27.58
N GLN A 254 -93.29 18.41 -27.30
CA GLN A 254 -94.11 19.22 -26.37
C GLN A 254 -95.48 19.50 -27.00
N PRO A 255 -96.55 19.46 -26.20
CA PRO A 255 -97.87 19.92 -26.70
C PRO A 255 -97.82 21.39 -27.07
N GLU A 256 -98.54 21.70 -28.20
CA GLU A 256 -98.68 23.06 -28.70
C GLU A 256 -99.21 23.98 -27.58
N PRO A 257 -98.64 25.19 -27.42
CA PRO A 257 -99.13 26.12 -26.39
C PRO A 257 -100.49 26.75 -26.78
N ALA A 258 -101.40 26.75 -25.82
CA ALA A 258 -102.65 27.46 -25.98
C ALA A 258 -102.41 28.98 -26.23
N PRO A 259 -103.33 29.64 -27.01
CA PRO A 259 -103.11 31.06 -27.34
C PRO A 259 -103.13 31.93 -26.09
N GLN A 260 -102.09 32.72 -25.96
CA GLN A 260 -101.92 33.70 -24.86
C GLN A 260 -102.83 34.91 -25.09
N PRO A 261 -103.41 35.47 -24.03
CA PRO A 261 -104.09 36.75 -24.06
C PRO A 261 -103.09 37.90 -24.30
N GLU A 262 -103.60 38.94 -25.01
CA GLU A 262 -102.84 40.15 -25.43
C GLU A 262 -102.21 40.89 -24.22
N PRO A 263 -101.03 41.36 -24.28
CA PRO A 263 -100.30 41.94 -23.16
C PRO A 263 -100.76 43.39 -22.88
N GLU A 264 -100.97 43.66 -21.62
CA GLU A 264 -101.16 45.02 -21.09
C GLU A 264 -99.81 45.81 -21.20
N PRO A 265 -99.88 47.08 -21.40
CA PRO A 265 -98.65 47.94 -21.58
C PRO A 265 -97.85 48.04 -20.29
N GLN A 266 -96.58 47.63 -20.42
CA GLN A 266 -95.63 47.67 -19.30
C GLN A 266 -95.22 49.14 -18.96
N PRO A 267 -94.94 49.40 -17.70
CA PRO A 267 -94.36 50.64 -17.26
C PRO A 267 -92.87 50.75 -17.64
N LYS A 268 -92.47 51.94 -17.94
CA LYS A 268 -91.10 52.28 -18.36
C LYS A 268 -90.05 51.90 -17.30
N PRO A 269 -88.93 51.35 -17.71
CA PRO A 269 -87.93 50.88 -16.76
C PRO A 269 -87.24 52.11 -16.09
N ALA A 270 -86.95 51.94 -14.78
CA ALA A 270 -86.19 52.88 -13.97
C ALA A 270 -84.67 52.73 -14.38
N PRO A 271 -83.95 53.83 -14.30
CA PRO A 271 -82.54 53.86 -14.65
C PRO A 271 -81.71 52.91 -13.73
N GLN A 272 -80.85 52.10 -14.36
CA GLN A 272 -79.92 51.26 -13.69
C GLN A 272 -78.85 52.06 -12.90
N PRO A 273 -78.46 51.63 -11.73
CA PRO A 273 -77.35 52.24 -11.03
C PRO A 273 -76.02 51.90 -11.73
N GLU A 274 -75.13 52.89 -11.78
CA GLU A 274 -73.78 52.77 -12.28
C GLU A 274 -72.97 51.69 -11.55
N PRO A 275 -72.13 50.94 -12.24
CA PRO A 275 -71.31 49.92 -11.59
C PRO A 275 -70.28 50.57 -10.69
N ALA A 276 -70.13 49.96 -9.48
CA ALA A 276 -69.10 50.37 -8.52
C ALA A 276 -67.70 50.12 -9.09
N PRO A 277 -66.76 51.01 -8.78
CA PRO A 277 -65.36 50.82 -9.27
C PRO A 277 -64.75 49.56 -8.69
N GLN A 278 -64.08 48.79 -9.56
CA GLN A 278 -63.34 47.60 -9.18
C GLN A 278 -62.15 47.99 -8.28
N PRO A 279 -61.83 47.14 -7.27
CA PRO A 279 -60.68 47.36 -6.44
C PRO A 279 -59.38 47.19 -7.25
N LYS A 280 -58.49 48.12 -7.04
CA LYS A 280 -57.12 48.15 -7.61
C LYS A 280 -56.38 46.90 -7.12
N PRO A 281 -55.67 46.19 -8.00
CA PRO A 281 -54.87 45.05 -7.59
C PRO A 281 -53.81 45.43 -6.57
N GLU A 282 -53.72 44.64 -5.51
CA GLU A 282 -52.60 44.71 -4.52
C GLU A 282 -51.26 44.46 -5.21
N PRO A 283 -50.22 45.18 -4.82
CA PRO A 283 -48.89 44.92 -5.34
C PRO A 283 -48.39 43.53 -4.91
N GLN A 284 -47.85 42.78 -5.88
CA GLN A 284 -47.15 41.51 -5.63
C GLN A 284 -46.00 41.73 -4.68
N PRO A 285 -45.77 40.83 -3.73
CA PRO A 285 -44.59 40.89 -2.89
C PRO A 285 -43.31 40.75 -3.74
N GLU A 286 -42.35 41.63 -3.48
CA GLU A 286 -41.00 41.57 -4.04
C GLU A 286 -40.35 40.18 -3.78
N PRO A 287 -39.65 39.63 -4.76
CA PRO A 287 -38.92 38.35 -4.54
C PRO A 287 -37.86 38.54 -3.47
N ALA A 288 -37.80 37.60 -2.54
CA ALA A 288 -36.77 37.53 -1.50
C ALA A 288 -35.36 37.59 -2.11
N PRO A 289 -34.41 38.29 -1.49
CA PRO A 289 -33.04 38.36 -1.97
C PRO A 289 -32.41 36.99 -1.98
N GLN A 290 -31.77 36.65 -3.13
CA GLN A 290 -30.99 35.43 -3.28
C GLN A 290 -29.84 35.42 -2.25
N PRO A 291 -29.53 34.27 -1.64
CA PRO A 291 -28.41 34.16 -0.74
C PRO A 291 -27.10 34.45 -1.52
N GLN A 292 -26.31 35.36 -0.97
CA GLN A 292 -25.00 35.71 -1.47
C GLN A 292 -24.10 34.44 -1.44
N PRO A 293 -23.21 34.28 -2.43
CA PRO A 293 -22.27 33.17 -2.42
C PRO A 293 -21.34 33.26 -1.21
N VAL A 294 -21.25 32.15 -0.47
CA VAL A 294 -20.33 31.97 0.65
C VAL A 294 -18.91 32.21 0.14
N PRO A 295 -18.08 33.01 0.78
CA PRO A 295 -16.69 33.19 0.37
C PRO A 295 -15.93 31.88 0.48
N LYS A 296 -15.21 31.57 -0.60
CA LYS A 296 -14.29 30.44 -0.69
C LYS A 296 -13.29 30.51 0.46
N PRO A 297 -12.98 29.42 1.16
CA PRO A 297 -11.94 29.43 2.18
C PRO A 297 -10.61 29.88 1.57
N GLN A 298 -9.98 30.85 2.20
CA GLN A 298 -8.61 31.24 1.90
C GLN A 298 -7.67 30.07 2.15
N PRO A 299 -6.66 29.84 1.31
CA PRO A 299 -5.67 28.82 1.59
C PRO A 299 -4.92 29.13 2.87
N GLN A 300 -4.90 28.16 3.76
CA GLN A 300 -4.13 28.17 5.00
C GLN A 300 -2.64 28.30 4.66
N PRO A 301 -1.88 29.18 5.33
CA PRO A 301 -0.45 29.27 5.11
C PRO A 301 0.23 27.96 5.48
N SER A 302 1.12 27.51 4.61
CA SER A 302 1.98 26.33 4.81
C SER A 302 2.75 26.45 6.14
N PRO A 303 2.91 25.33 6.89
CA PRO A 303 3.71 25.35 8.10
C PRO A 303 5.18 25.66 7.76
N VAL A 304 5.71 26.66 8.45
CA VAL A 304 7.13 27.01 8.44
C VAL A 304 7.92 25.83 9.03
N PRO A 305 9.03 25.37 8.41
CA PRO A 305 9.86 24.33 8.97
C PRO A 305 10.46 24.79 10.30
N PRO A 306 10.63 23.86 11.28
CA PRO A 306 11.19 24.21 12.58
C PRO A 306 12.64 24.68 12.43
N VAL A 307 12.91 25.84 12.96
CA VAL A 307 14.26 26.41 13.09
C VAL A 307 15.00 25.60 14.12
N THR A 308 16.09 24.97 13.73
CA THR A 308 17.05 24.33 14.62
C THR A 308 17.68 25.39 15.53
N PRO A 309 17.71 25.26 16.84
CA PRO A 309 18.46 26.18 17.67
C PRO A 309 19.95 25.95 17.50
N GLU A 310 20.64 26.97 17.04
CA GLU A 310 22.09 27.09 17.00
C GLU A 310 22.62 27.13 18.43
N VAL A 311 23.40 26.12 18.80
CA VAL A 311 24.10 26.08 20.09
C VAL A 311 25.37 26.91 19.98
N LYS A 312 25.35 28.06 20.57
CA LYS A 312 26.53 28.91 20.81
C LYS A 312 27.33 28.34 22.01
N PRO A 313 28.65 28.15 21.93
CA PRO A 313 29.45 27.72 23.07
C PRO A 313 29.64 28.87 24.05
N THR A 314 29.27 28.64 25.28
CA THR A 314 29.65 29.55 26.39
C THR A 314 30.67 28.87 27.27
N GLN A 315 31.69 29.64 27.52
CA GLN A 315 32.91 29.36 28.32
C GLN A 315 32.62 28.87 29.74
N GLU A 316 33.59 28.09 30.19
CA GLU A 316 33.89 27.74 31.58
C GLU A 316 33.81 28.91 32.55
N THR A 317 33.20 28.70 33.72
CA THR A 317 33.70 29.22 34.99
C THR A 317 33.54 28.16 36.08
N ASP A 318 34.66 27.82 36.59
CA ASP A 318 35.03 27.10 37.79
C ASP A 318 34.27 27.61 39.02
N SER A 319 33.72 26.73 39.85
CA SER A 319 33.70 26.90 41.31
C SER A 319 33.30 25.61 42.04
N ALA A 320 34.18 25.21 42.85
CA ALA A 320 34.11 24.13 43.82
C ALA A 320 33.09 24.39 44.95
N ALA A 321 32.47 23.31 45.46
CA ALA A 321 32.23 23.00 46.88
C ALA A 321 31.26 21.80 46.95
N LYS A 322 31.71 20.65 47.32
CA LYS A 322 31.90 20.05 48.66
C LYS A 322 30.61 19.55 49.34
N VAL A 323 30.63 18.24 49.61
CA VAL A 323 30.09 17.53 50.81
C VAL A 323 28.58 17.25 50.81
N GLN A 324 28.07 16.05 51.00
CA GLN A 324 28.25 15.04 52.04
C GLN A 324 27.41 13.80 51.73
N THR A 325 27.99 12.62 51.79
CA THR A 325 27.64 11.44 52.53
C THR A 325 26.20 11.29 53.03
N ASP A 326 25.53 10.19 52.78
CA ASP A 326 25.39 9.11 53.76
C ASP A 326 24.55 7.94 53.22
N GLN A 327 25.09 6.74 53.33
CA GLN A 327 24.59 5.54 54.01
C GLN A 327 23.38 4.83 53.38
N LEU A 328 23.54 3.67 53.08
CA LEU A 328 23.63 2.35 53.66
C LEU A 328 22.59 1.37 53.15
N ALA A 329 23.12 0.25 52.80
CA ALA A 329 22.69 -1.13 53.05
C ALA A 329 21.59 -1.70 52.11
N LYS A 330 21.68 -2.88 51.61
CA LYS A 330 22.24 -4.16 52.06
C LYS A 330 22.06 -5.18 50.94
N LYS A 331 23.11 -5.90 50.63
CA LYS A 331 23.08 -7.23 50.03
C LYS A 331 22.45 -8.21 51.06
N PRO A 332 21.82 -9.29 50.60
CA PRO A 332 22.33 -10.57 51.04
C PRO A 332 22.62 -11.55 49.88
N GLU A 333 23.76 -12.06 50.02
CA GLU A 333 24.35 -13.28 49.55
C GLU A 333 23.59 -14.50 50.09
N SER A 334 23.43 -15.54 49.28
CA SER A 334 23.45 -16.92 49.77
C SER A 334 23.80 -17.90 48.62
N LYS A 335 24.90 -18.54 48.88
CA LYS A 335 25.42 -19.82 48.32
C LYS A 335 24.67 -21.00 48.94
N PRO A 336 25.12 -22.27 48.66
CA PRO A 336 25.33 -23.01 47.42
C PRO A 336 24.68 -24.44 47.48
N VAL A 337 24.72 -25.10 46.31
CA VAL A 337 24.85 -26.53 45.94
C VAL A 337 24.61 -27.60 47.03
N PRO A 338 24.01 -28.78 46.69
CA PRO A 338 24.86 -29.88 46.31
C PRO A 338 24.39 -30.80 45.18
N ASN A 339 25.32 -31.17 44.39
CA ASN A 339 25.75 -32.37 43.72
C ASN A 339 25.00 -33.66 44.12
N ALA A 340 24.48 -34.38 43.11
CA ALA A 340 24.28 -35.82 43.19
C ALA A 340 24.59 -36.46 41.84
N LYS A 341 25.56 -37.26 41.92
CA LYS A 341 26.21 -38.19 41.04
C LYS A 341 25.29 -39.21 40.36
N SER A 342 25.83 -39.72 39.24
CA SER A 342 25.85 -41.11 38.73
C SER A 342 24.59 -41.54 37.96
N ALA A 343 24.68 -42.14 36.79
CA ALA A 343 25.54 -43.18 36.30
C ALA A 343 25.36 -43.33 34.78
N VAL A 344 26.47 -43.61 34.13
CA VAL A 344 26.54 -44.29 32.82
C VAL A 344 26.19 -45.77 33.02
N PRO A 345 25.55 -46.39 32.05
CA PRO A 345 26.22 -47.51 31.40
C PRO A 345 26.02 -47.54 29.86
N THR A 346 27.09 -47.80 29.18
CA THR A 346 27.24 -48.48 27.92
C THR A 346 27.63 -49.94 28.28
N PRO A 347 27.61 -50.97 27.40
CA PRO A 347 27.21 -51.12 25.99
C PRO A 347 26.47 -52.44 25.70
N ALA A 348 26.25 -52.68 24.45
CA ALA A 348 26.19 -53.97 23.68
C ALA A 348 24.88 -54.02 22.90
N GLY A 349 24.92 -54.07 21.60
CA GLY A 349 25.41 -55.10 20.74
C GLY A 349 24.36 -55.44 19.72
N ASP A 350 24.70 -55.23 18.49
CA ASP A 350 24.55 -56.15 17.37
C ASP A 350 23.21 -56.30 16.61
N LYS A 351 23.41 -56.28 15.28
CA LYS A 351 22.67 -56.93 14.17
C LYS A 351 21.73 -56.09 13.31
N THR A 352 22.38 -55.65 12.19
CA THR A 352 21.96 -55.94 10.81
C THR A 352 20.46 -56.19 10.56
N LYS A 353 19.83 -55.34 9.78
CA LYS A 353 19.10 -55.77 8.58
C LYS A 353 19.03 -54.62 7.55
N GLN A 354 19.73 -54.87 6.50
CA GLN A 354 19.63 -54.34 5.16
C GLN A 354 18.22 -54.63 4.64
N ALA A 355 17.50 -53.64 4.15
CA ALA A 355 16.36 -53.85 3.29
C ALA A 355 16.49 -52.94 2.08
N THR A 356 16.70 -53.60 1.02
CA THR A 356 16.83 -53.29 -0.39
C THR A 356 15.67 -52.44 -0.93
N LEU A 357 16.04 -51.52 -1.79
CA LEU A 357 15.21 -50.86 -2.80
C LEU A 357 14.56 -51.89 -3.75
N PRO A 358 13.41 -51.63 -4.32
CA PRO A 358 13.09 -52.07 -5.67
C PRO A 358 13.17 -50.92 -6.67
N ASN A 359 14.04 -51.15 -7.62
CA ASN A 359 14.15 -50.47 -8.88
C ASN A 359 13.21 -51.18 -9.88
N THR A 360 12.30 -50.46 -10.50
CA THR A 360 11.70 -50.81 -11.80
C THR A 360 11.22 -49.47 -12.39
N GLY A 361 11.53 -49.03 -13.54
CA GLY A 361 11.87 -49.62 -14.81
C GLY A 361 11.31 -48.67 -15.86
N SER A 362 12.16 -48.12 -16.65
CA SER A 362 12.09 -47.75 -18.06
C SER A 362 10.68 -47.70 -18.69
N THR A 363 10.36 -46.55 -19.34
CA THR A 363 10.23 -46.46 -20.81
C THR A 363 9.96 -44.99 -21.25
N ALA A 364 10.72 -44.54 -22.22
CA ALA A 364 10.51 -43.33 -23.05
C ALA A 364 9.49 -43.65 -24.17
N PRO A 365 9.27 -42.75 -25.14
CA PRO A 365 8.81 -41.36 -25.14
C PRO A 365 7.52 -41.23 -26.00
N VAL A 366 6.74 -40.17 -25.81
CA VAL A 366 5.76 -39.76 -26.82
C VAL A 366 5.88 -38.26 -27.06
N SER A 367 6.36 -37.96 -28.25
CA SER A 367 6.23 -36.64 -28.88
C SER A 367 4.77 -36.35 -29.21
N ILE A 368 4.27 -35.18 -28.86
CA ILE A 368 3.13 -34.56 -29.56
C ILE A 368 3.45 -33.08 -29.84
N VAL A 369 3.36 -32.83 -31.10
CA VAL A 369 3.49 -31.61 -31.88
C VAL A 369 2.40 -30.59 -31.50
N GLY A 370 2.78 -29.35 -31.41
CA GLY A 370 2.09 -28.21 -32.03
C GLY A 370 0.85 -27.63 -31.34
N ALA A 371 0.97 -26.41 -30.89
CA ALA A 371 0.04 -25.33 -31.26
C ALA A 371 0.65 -23.98 -30.83
N THR A 372 0.97 -23.22 -31.84
CA THR A 372 1.28 -21.80 -31.80
C THR A 372 0.04 -21.01 -31.42
N THR A 373 0.12 -20.17 -30.38
CA THR A 373 -0.82 -19.06 -30.26
C THR A 373 -0.02 -17.76 -30.10
N SER A 374 -0.21 -16.95 -31.09
CA SER A 374 0.35 -15.63 -31.29
C SER A 374 -0.02 -14.69 -30.16
N ALA A 375 0.95 -14.05 -29.54
CA ALA A 375 0.77 -12.90 -28.68
C ALA A 375 0.50 -11.67 -29.56
N LEU A 376 -0.68 -11.08 -29.41
CA LEU A 376 -0.99 -9.77 -29.96
C LEU A 376 -0.48 -8.70 -28.99
N LEU A 377 0.59 -8.04 -29.36
CA LEU A 377 1.07 -6.82 -28.74
C LEU A 377 0.22 -5.66 -29.30
N ALA A 378 -0.67 -5.10 -28.48
CA ALA A 378 -1.29 -3.81 -28.78
C ALA A 378 -0.46 -2.71 -28.15
N GLY A 379 0.40 -2.07 -28.95
CA GLY A 379 1.11 -0.86 -28.59
C GLY A 379 0.16 0.34 -28.63
N LEU A 380 -0.04 1.00 -27.50
CA LEU A 380 -0.58 2.36 -27.45
C LEU A 380 0.58 3.35 -27.58
N GLY A 381 0.72 3.90 -28.78
CA GLY A 381 1.60 5.01 -29.06
C GLY A 381 1.03 6.30 -28.48
N PHE A 382 1.73 6.91 -27.56
CA PHE A 382 1.51 8.27 -27.13
C PHE A 382 2.15 9.22 -28.14
N MET A 383 1.32 9.94 -28.90
CA MET A 383 1.76 11.08 -29.72
C MET A 383 1.97 12.29 -28.80
N ILE A 384 3.24 12.68 -28.64
CA ILE A 384 3.59 14.00 -28.14
C ILE A 384 3.63 14.96 -29.31
N LEU A 385 2.64 15.87 -29.38
CA LEU A 385 2.69 17.00 -30.30
C LEU A 385 3.68 18.03 -29.75
N GLY A 386 4.85 18.08 -30.36
CA GLY A 386 5.81 19.16 -30.21
C GLY A 386 5.31 20.42 -30.87
N HIS A 387 5.03 21.48 -30.10
CA HIS A 387 4.85 22.83 -30.62
C HIS A 387 6.22 23.47 -30.87
N LYS A 388 6.54 23.63 -32.14
CA LYS A 388 7.72 24.37 -32.63
C LYS A 388 7.34 25.85 -32.66
N ARG A 389 7.92 26.69 -31.82
CA ARG A 389 7.88 28.14 -31.98
C ARG A 389 8.86 28.53 -33.10
N LYS A 390 8.35 29.25 -34.04
CA LYS A 390 9.08 30.01 -35.06
C LYS A 390 9.38 31.36 -34.43
N ASP A 391 10.65 31.67 -34.25
CA ASP A 391 11.12 33.05 -34.12
C ASP A 391 11.39 33.54 -35.53
N ASP A 392 10.67 34.58 -35.93
CA ASP A 392 10.98 35.36 -37.10
C ASP A 392 11.52 36.74 -36.63
N GLU A 393 12.75 37.01 -37.06
CA GLU A 393 13.40 38.32 -37.07
C GLU A 393 12.62 39.32 -37.96
N ALA A 394 12.45 40.52 -37.52
CA ALA A 394 12.72 41.77 -38.20
C ALA A 394 12.67 42.93 -37.19
#